data_3d3380ed977f1c3212328f8a8929eb8e
#
_entry.id   3d3380ed977f1c3212328f8a8929eb8e
#
_cell.length_a   1.000
_cell.length_b   1.000
_cell.length_c   1.000
_cell.angle_alpha   90.00
_cell.angle_beta   90.00
_cell.angle_gamma   90.00
#
_symmetry.space_group_name_H-M   'P 1'
#
loop_
_entity.id
_entity.type
_entity.pdbx_description
1 polymer ?
#
loop_
_entity_poly.entity_id
_entity_poly.type
_entity_poly.pdbx_seq_one_letter_code
_entity_poly.pdbx_strand_id
1 'polypeptide(L)'
;MFTRRIRRSKLPKAHLETIQRGTMNYTYRGRSCLKNPFDLAIYQLLIEKLKPATIVEVGSAEGGSALWLSDVTKSHGLKTKIISVDINPVTDFTIERVNFIYGDIHTLEKSALPDLLEKCERPLLVIEDGPHTYDGCKAALDFFHPYMAAGEYIIIEDGIVHELGHKEYKDGPNRAIARHLKKYGKACKVDRELCDYFGQNFTWATNGYIRYRK
;
A
#
# COMPACT_ATOMS: atom_id res chain seq x y z
N MET A 1 -28.16 5.16 -5.97
CA MET A 1 -26.83 5.33 -5.39
C MET A 1 -25.95 4.22 -5.95
N PHE A 2 -25.10 4.52 -6.94
CA PHE A 2 -24.30 3.48 -7.62
C PHE A 2 -23.27 2.92 -6.63
N THR A 3 -23.46 1.67 -6.21
CA THR A 3 -22.45 0.88 -5.54
C THR A 3 -21.23 0.81 -6.47
N ARG A 4 -20.15 1.50 -6.12
CA ARG A 4 -18.88 1.45 -6.87
C ARG A 4 -18.40 0.02 -6.86
N ARG A 5 -18.65 -0.69 -7.97
CA ARG A 5 -18.28 -2.10 -8.11
C ARG A 5 -16.77 -2.23 -8.04
N ILE A 6 -16.31 -3.09 -7.17
CA ILE A 6 -14.95 -3.65 -7.25
C ILE A 6 -14.80 -4.29 -8.63
N ARG A 7 -13.74 -3.95 -9.34
CA ARG A 7 -13.48 -4.42 -10.70
C ARG A 7 -12.36 -5.45 -10.66
N ARG A 8 -12.48 -6.48 -11.47
CA ARG A 8 -11.45 -7.51 -11.63
C ARG A 8 -10.34 -7.03 -12.56
N SER A 9 -9.14 -7.56 -12.38
CA SER A 9 -8.05 -7.36 -13.33
C SER A 9 -8.41 -7.99 -14.69
N LYS A 10 -8.01 -7.30 -15.76
CA LYS A 10 -8.08 -7.83 -17.13
C LYS A 10 -6.73 -8.36 -17.63
N LEU A 11 -5.73 -8.42 -16.75
CA LEU A 11 -4.45 -9.03 -17.11
C LEU A 11 -4.66 -10.54 -17.36
N PRO A 12 -4.26 -11.07 -18.52
CA PRO A 12 -4.45 -12.48 -18.84
C PRO A 12 -3.74 -13.39 -17.84
N LYS A 13 -4.39 -14.50 -17.46
CA LYS A 13 -3.90 -15.41 -16.41
C LYS A 13 -2.47 -15.91 -16.65
N ALA A 14 -2.12 -16.24 -17.89
CA ALA A 14 -0.77 -16.69 -18.25
C ALA A 14 0.31 -15.65 -17.90
N HIS A 15 -0.01 -14.36 -18.05
CA HIS A 15 0.91 -13.28 -17.69
C HIS A 15 0.93 -13.05 -16.17
N LEU A 16 -0.22 -13.17 -15.49
CA LEU A 16 -0.28 -13.07 -14.02
C LEU A 16 0.70 -14.00 -13.34
N GLU A 17 0.68 -15.29 -13.70
CA GLU A 17 1.55 -16.31 -13.10
C GLU A 17 3.04 -16.03 -13.37
N THR A 18 3.36 -15.55 -14.58
CA THR A 18 4.73 -15.22 -14.95
C THR A 18 5.24 -13.98 -14.20
N ILE A 19 4.42 -12.93 -14.12
CA ILE A 19 4.76 -11.70 -13.39
C ILE A 19 4.86 -12.00 -11.91
N GLN A 20 3.94 -12.79 -11.32
CA GLN A 20 4.00 -13.19 -9.91
C GLN A 20 5.31 -13.92 -9.59
N ARG A 21 5.74 -14.83 -10.45
CA ARG A 21 7.04 -15.51 -10.27
C ARG A 21 8.20 -14.53 -10.27
N GLY A 22 8.17 -13.54 -11.17
CA GLY A 22 9.17 -12.46 -11.19
C GLY A 22 9.13 -11.60 -9.93
N THR A 23 7.93 -11.21 -9.51
CA THR A 23 7.69 -10.42 -8.28
C THR A 23 8.26 -11.11 -7.05
N MET A 24 8.00 -12.42 -6.88
CA MET A 24 8.48 -13.20 -5.74
C MET A 24 10.00 -13.42 -5.70
N ASN A 25 10.70 -13.16 -6.82
CA ASN A 25 12.16 -13.24 -6.92
C ASN A 25 12.84 -11.86 -7.04
N TYR A 26 12.04 -10.79 -7.03
CA TYR A 26 12.59 -9.46 -7.22
C TYR A 26 13.31 -8.96 -5.97
N THR A 27 14.53 -8.49 -6.15
CA THR A 27 15.34 -7.89 -5.10
C THR A 27 15.73 -6.47 -5.48
N TYR A 28 15.78 -5.60 -4.50
CA TYR A 28 16.30 -4.25 -4.64
C TYR A 28 17.53 -4.06 -3.76
N ARG A 29 18.69 -3.80 -4.39
CA ARG A 29 19.99 -3.66 -3.70
C ARG A 29 20.29 -4.84 -2.75
N GLY A 30 19.96 -6.06 -3.19
CA GLY A 30 20.19 -7.29 -2.46
C GLY A 30 19.15 -7.63 -1.38
N ARG A 31 18.09 -6.83 -1.23
CA ARG A 31 16.97 -7.08 -0.32
C ARG A 31 15.71 -7.51 -1.10
N SER A 32 14.97 -8.43 -0.54
CA SER A 32 13.69 -8.85 -1.10
C SER A 32 12.73 -7.65 -1.17
N CYS A 33 12.22 -7.37 -2.37
CA CYS A 33 11.29 -6.27 -2.64
C CYS A 33 10.13 -6.80 -3.49
N LEU A 34 9.13 -7.38 -2.84
CA LEU A 34 8.07 -8.18 -3.47
C LEU A 34 7.02 -7.30 -4.17
N LYS A 35 7.47 -6.32 -4.97
CA LYS A 35 6.62 -5.43 -5.74
C LYS A 35 6.63 -5.82 -7.23
N ASN A 36 5.46 -5.83 -7.86
CA ASN A 36 5.38 -6.07 -9.28
C ASN A 36 5.83 -4.84 -10.10
N PRO A 37 6.26 -5.03 -11.36
CA PRO A 37 6.82 -3.94 -12.16
C PRO A 37 5.81 -2.80 -12.45
N PHE A 38 4.52 -3.08 -12.56
CA PHE A 38 3.50 -2.05 -12.78
C PHE A 38 3.35 -1.16 -11.54
N ASP A 39 3.33 -1.76 -10.34
CA ASP A 39 3.19 -1.00 -9.09
C ASP A 39 4.44 -0.15 -8.82
N LEU A 40 5.65 -0.65 -9.11
CA LEU A 40 6.86 0.17 -9.03
C LEU A 40 6.74 1.45 -9.89
N ALA A 41 6.21 1.35 -11.11
CA ALA A 41 5.99 2.50 -11.97
C ALA A 41 4.85 3.40 -11.47
N ILE A 42 3.72 2.82 -11.02
CA ILE A 42 2.58 3.58 -10.49
C ILE A 42 2.95 4.32 -9.20
N TYR A 43 3.75 3.70 -8.33
CA TYR A 43 4.27 4.38 -7.13
C TYR A 43 5.13 5.59 -7.48
N GLN A 44 6.01 5.51 -8.48
CA GLN A 44 6.80 6.66 -8.91
C GLN A 44 5.90 7.81 -9.39
N LEU A 45 4.89 7.52 -10.21
CA LEU A 45 3.90 8.51 -10.66
C LEU A 45 3.15 9.14 -9.49
N LEU A 46 2.75 8.32 -8.51
CA LEU A 46 2.04 8.81 -7.33
C LEU A 46 2.94 9.66 -6.44
N ILE A 47 4.19 9.24 -6.22
CA ILE A 47 5.18 10.00 -5.42
C ILE A 47 5.47 11.35 -6.07
N GLU A 48 5.67 11.40 -7.40
CA GLU A 48 5.86 12.64 -8.13
C GLU A 48 4.68 13.61 -7.99
N LYS A 49 3.44 13.07 -8.10
CA LYS A 49 2.20 13.84 -8.02
C LYS A 49 1.89 14.31 -6.60
N LEU A 50 2.01 13.41 -5.62
CA LEU A 50 1.63 13.65 -4.23
C LEU A 50 2.72 14.40 -3.46
N LYS A 51 4.00 14.13 -3.75
CA LYS A 51 5.18 14.61 -3.03
C LYS A 51 5.04 14.36 -1.52
N PRO A 52 4.87 13.10 -1.08
CA PRO A 52 4.57 12.81 0.31
C PRO A 52 5.72 13.27 1.22
N ALA A 53 5.38 13.98 2.28
CA ALA A 53 6.35 14.33 3.32
C ALA A 53 6.55 13.15 4.28
N THR A 54 5.50 12.33 4.45
CA THR A 54 5.55 11.09 5.23
C THR A 54 4.95 9.93 4.44
N ILE A 55 5.63 8.78 4.46
CA ILE A 55 5.09 7.50 4.01
C ILE A 55 5.01 6.57 5.22
N VAL A 56 3.87 5.91 5.40
CA VAL A 56 3.73 4.80 6.34
C VAL A 56 3.53 3.52 5.54
N GLU A 57 4.39 2.54 5.74
CA GLU A 57 4.28 1.19 5.20
C GLU A 57 3.96 0.23 6.33
N VAL A 58 2.93 -0.58 6.18
CA VAL A 58 2.60 -1.69 7.08
C VAL A 58 2.90 -2.99 6.35
N GLY A 59 3.84 -3.77 6.90
CA GLY A 59 4.45 -4.92 6.25
C GLY A 59 5.84 -4.58 5.73
N SER A 60 6.85 -4.60 6.63
CA SER A 60 8.24 -4.28 6.27
C SER A 60 8.97 -5.45 5.60
N ALA A 61 8.59 -6.69 5.93
CA ALA A 61 9.33 -7.90 5.57
C ALA A 61 10.85 -7.72 5.78
N GLU A 62 11.67 -7.85 4.74
CA GLU A 62 13.13 -7.64 4.79
C GLU A 62 13.56 -6.18 4.59
N GLY A 63 12.61 -5.23 4.49
CA GLY A 63 12.87 -3.81 4.31
C GLY A 63 13.27 -3.38 2.91
N GLY A 64 13.14 -4.25 1.90
CA GLY A 64 13.51 -3.93 0.53
C GLY A 64 12.60 -2.88 -0.11
N SER A 65 11.30 -2.92 0.18
CA SER A 65 10.33 -1.91 -0.26
C SER A 65 10.58 -0.54 0.39
N ALA A 66 10.86 -0.51 1.70
CA ALA A 66 11.24 0.73 2.41
C ALA A 66 12.53 1.33 1.85
N LEU A 67 13.53 0.50 1.52
CA LEU A 67 14.76 0.95 0.87
C LEU A 67 14.49 1.53 -0.51
N TRP A 68 13.67 0.86 -1.32
CA TRP A 68 13.27 1.34 -2.64
C TRP A 68 12.51 2.67 -2.54
N LEU A 69 11.54 2.79 -1.64
CA LEU A 69 10.78 4.02 -1.40
C LEU A 69 11.68 5.18 -0.97
N SER A 70 12.68 4.91 -0.11
CA SER A 70 13.68 5.90 0.30
C SER A 70 14.48 6.43 -0.89
N ASP A 71 15.00 5.53 -1.73
CA ASP A 71 15.79 5.92 -2.89
C ASP A 71 14.96 6.64 -3.95
N VAL A 72 13.72 6.21 -4.20
CA VAL A 72 12.80 6.88 -5.14
C VAL A 72 12.44 8.28 -4.65
N THR A 73 12.02 8.44 -3.42
CA THR A 73 11.69 9.78 -2.89
C THR A 73 12.89 10.72 -2.91
N LYS A 74 14.08 10.20 -2.61
CA LYS A 74 15.34 10.95 -2.72
C LYS A 74 15.66 11.34 -4.17
N SER A 75 15.43 10.47 -5.16
CA SER A 75 15.64 10.77 -6.57
C SER A 75 14.72 11.88 -7.10
N HIS A 76 13.53 12.03 -6.50
CA HIS A 76 12.60 13.15 -6.72
C HIS A 76 12.94 14.41 -5.92
N GLY A 77 14.08 14.46 -5.21
CA GLY A 77 14.50 15.60 -4.37
C GLY A 77 13.65 15.79 -3.12
N LEU A 78 12.87 14.80 -2.70
CA LEU A 78 12.01 14.88 -1.53
C LEU A 78 12.78 14.52 -0.25
N LYS A 79 12.35 15.13 0.87
CA LYS A 79 12.86 14.81 2.22
C LYS A 79 11.90 13.91 3.00
N THR A 80 11.24 12.98 2.28
CA THR A 80 10.21 12.09 2.83
C THR A 80 10.73 11.28 4.01
N LYS A 81 9.99 11.26 5.11
CA LYS A 81 10.19 10.34 6.23
C LYS A 81 9.36 9.08 6.01
N ILE A 82 9.94 7.93 6.23
CA ILE A 82 9.27 6.64 6.07
C ILE A 82 9.18 5.97 7.44
N ILE A 83 7.98 5.54 7.80
CA ILE A 83 7.70 4.74 9.00
C ILE A 83 7.28 3.36 8.48
N SER A 84 8.12 2.36 8.67
CA SER A 84 7.85 0.99 8.22
C SER A 84 7.53 0.13 9.43
N VAL A 85 6.33 -0.43 9.45
CA VAL A 85 5.73 -1.10 10.60
C VAL A 85 5.61 -2.58 10.32
N ASP A 86 6.08 -3.43 11.23
CA ASP A 86 5.94 -4.89 11.13
C ASP A 86 5.88 -5.53 12.52
N ILE A 87 5.28 -6.72 12.61
CA ILE A 87 5.36 -7.55 13.82
C ILE A 87 6.78 -8.07 14.06
N ASN A 88 7.62 -8.09 13.01
CA ASN A 88 9.04 -8.41 13.05
C ASN A 88 9.82 -7.26 12.41
N PRO A 89 10.05 -6.15 13.11
CA PRO A 89 10.71 -4.99 12.52
C PRO A 89 12.14 -5.32 12.09
N VAL A 90 12.57 -4.71 11.00
CA VAL A 90 13.94 -4.85 10.49
C VAL A 90 14.93 -4.23 11.48
N THR A 91 15.95 -5.00 11.87
CA THR A 91 16.97 -4.60 12.86
C THR A 91 18.41 -4.75 12.38
N ASP A 92 18.61 -5.40 11.23
CA ASP A 92 19.93 -5.77 10.71
C ASP A 92 20.58 -4.70 9.85
N PHE A 93 19.85 -3.64 9.50
CA PHE A 93 20.39 -2.48 8.77
C PHE A 93 19.56 -1.21 9.02
N THR A 94 20.15 -0.08 8.67
CA THR A 94 19.51 1.24 8.79
C THR A 94 19.44 1.93 7.43
N ILE A 95 18.40 2.70 7.21
CA ILE A 95 18.19 3.52 6.01
C ILE A 95 17.94 4.95 6.46
N GLU A 96 18.60 5.91 5.81
CA GLU A 96 18.38 7.33 6.10
C GLU A 96 16.87 7.67 5.97
N ARG A 97 16.30 8.30 7.00
CA ARG A 97 14.89 8.73 7.08
C ARG A 97 13.87 7.59 7.11
N VAL A 98 14.30 6.35 7.31
CA VAL A 98 13.41 5.22 7.54
C VAL A 98 13.47 4.83 9.01
N ASN A 99 12.31 4.76 9.64
CA ASN A 99 12.12 4.27 11.00
C ASN A 99 11.37 2.94 10.95
N PHE A 100 12.04 1.85 11.27
CA PHE A 100 11.42 0.52 11.43
C PHE A 100 10.89 0.40 12.85
N ILE A 101 9.59 0.17 12.98
CA ILE A 101 8.93 0.05 14.29
C ILE A 101 8.12 -1.25 14.39
N TYR A 102 8.00 -1.74 15.62
CA TYR A 102 7.09 -2.83 15.93
C TYR A 102 5.64 -2.36 15.87
N GLY A 103 4.76 -3.16 15.25
CA GLY A 103 3.32 -2.96 15.28
C GLY A 103 2.59 -4.14 14.66
N ASP A 104 1.52 -4.57 15.34
CA ASP A 104 0.57 -5.55 14.81
C ASP A 104 -0.59 -4.80 14.15
N ILE A 105 -0.89 -5.14 12.90
CA ILE A 105 -1.96 -4.52 12.11
C ILE A 105 -3.33 -4.54 12.82
N HIS A 106 -3.57 -5.49 13.69
CA HIS A 106 -4.81 -5.62 14.46
C HIS A 106 -4.84 -4.74 15.71
N THR A 107 -3.71 -4.19 16.12
CA THR A 107 -3.56 -3.38 17.35
C THR A 107 -2.58 -2.23 17.16
N LEU A 108 -2.57 -1.59 15.97
CA LEU A 108 -1.68 -0.46 15.65
C LEU A 108 -1.80 0.68 16.64
N GLU A 109 -2.97 0.85 17.26
CA GLU A 109 -3.20 1.86 18.31
C GLU A 109 -2.36 1.65 19.57
N LYS A 110 -1.78 0.44 19.76
CA LYS A 110 -0.89 0.11 20.89
C LYS A 110 0.60 0.28 20.56
N SER A 111 0.92 0.57 19.32
CA SER A 111 2.31 0.81 18.85
C SER A 111 2.70 2.28 19.06
N ALA A 112 3.93 2.63 18.65
CA ALA A 112 4.38 4.03 18.58
C ALA A 112 3.73 4.82 17.42
N LEU A 113 2.98 4.17 16.55
CA LEU A 113 2.46 4.76 15.32
C LEU A 113 1.49 5.93 15.55
N PRO A 114 0.54 5.89 16.50
CA PRO A 114 -0.34 7.04 16.78
C PRO A 114 0.42 8.32 17.06
N ASP A 115 1.40 8.29 17.97
CA ASP A 115 2.22 9.45 18.33
C ASP A 115 3.04 9.99 17.16
N LEU A 116 3.50 9.08 16.28
CA LEU A 116 4.24 9.44 15.07
C LEU A 116 3.32 10.08 14.03
N LEU A 117 2.08 9.59 13.88
CA LEU A 117 1.09 10.14 12.95
C LEU A 117 0.59 11.52 13.37
N GLU A 118 0.42 11.79 14.66
CA GLU A 118 0.04 13.11 15.18
C GLU A 118 1.09 14.18 14.86
N LYS A 119 2.37 13.78 14.77
CA LYS A 119 3.51 14.66 14.53
C LYS A 119 4.03 14.62 13.09
N CYS A 120 3.43 13.81 12.23
CA CYS A 120 3.93 13.61 10.88
C CYS A 120 3.71 14.82 9.97
N GLU A 121 4.68 15.08 9.11
CA GLU A 121 4.57 16.08 8.06
C GLU A 121 3.66 15.58 6.94
N ARG A 122 2.95 16.51 6.28
CA ARG A 122 1.97 16.20 5.22
C ARG A 122 2.52 16.63 3.86
N PRO A 123 2.09 16.03 2.73
CA PRO A 123 1.07 14.97 2.60
C PRO A 123 1.51 13.60 3.12
N LEU A 124 0.52 12.81 3.57
CA LEU A 124 0.69 11.42 4.02
C LEU A 124 0.34 10.44 2.89
N LEU A 125 1.20 9.44 2.71
CA LEU A 125 0.93 8.24 1.91
C LEU A 125 0.97 7.03 2.83
N VAL A 126 -0.09 6.24 2.85
CA VAL A 126 -0.15 4.97 3.60
C VAL A 126 -0.13 3.81 2.61
N ILE A 127 0.68 2.80 2.88
CA ILE A 127 0.78 1.55 2.12
C ILE A 127 0.51 0.40 3.08
N GLU A 128 -0.53 -0.37 2.83
CA GLU A 128 -0.84 -1.60 3.56
C GLU A 128 -0.47 -2.78 2.69
N ASP A 129 0.56 -3.48 3.10
CA ASP A 129 1.15 -4.66 2.47
C ASP A 129 1.38 -5.77 3.52
N GLY A 130 0.41 -5.95 4.39
CA GLY A 130 0.45 -6.88 5.51
C GLY A 130 -0.09 -8.27 5.15
N PRO A 131 -1.02 -8.84 5.95
CA PRO A 131 -1.42 -10.24 5.82
C PRO A 131 -2.43 -10.53 4.68
N HIS A 132 -2.83 -9.56 3.86
CA HIS A 132 -3.75 -9.64 2.72
C HIS A 132 -5.13 -10.27 3.07
N THR A 133 -5.46 -10.36 4.36
CA THR A 133 -6.73 -10.86 4.85
C THR A 133 -7.78 -9.75 4.92
N TYR A 134 -9.06 -10.14 4.91
CA TYR A 134 -10.13 -9.16 5.10
C TYR A 134 -10.00 -8.37 6.42
N ASP A 135 -9.69 -9.08 7.51
CA ASP A 135 -9.63 -8.46 8.84
C ASP A 135 -8.39 -7.56 8.99
N GLY A 136 -7.23 -7.97 8.45
CA GLY A 136 -6.03 -7.14 8.44
C GLY A 136 -6.21 -5.85 7.62
N CYS A 137 -6.60 -5.96 6.35
CA CYS A 137 -6.85 -4.79 5.50
C CYS A 137 -7.95 -3.88 6.07
N LYS A 138 -8.99 -4.48 6.68
CA LYS A 138 -10.04 -3.71 7.36
C LYS A 138 -9.51 -2.97 8.59
N ALA A 139 -8.68 -3.63 9.40
CA ALA A 139 -8.07 -3.01 10.58
C ALA A 139 -7.22 -1.81 10.19
N ALA A 140 -6.35 -1.95 9.18
CA ALA A 140 -5.57 -0.84 8.64
C ALA A 140 -6.45 0.31 8.13
N LEU A 141 -7.45 0.02 7.29
CA LEU A 141 -8.36 1.02 6.76
C LEU A 141 -9.13 1.77 7.86
N ASP A 142 -9.61 1.07 8.89
CA ASP A 142 -10.31 1.69 10.01
C ASP A 142 -9.36 2.51 10.89
N PHE A 143 -8.12 2.04 11.12
CA PHE A 143 -7.10 2.75 11.89
C PHE A 143 -6.65 4.04 11.19
N PHE A 144 -6.27 3.97 9.92
CA PHE A 144 -5.74 5.14 9.22
C PHE A 144 -6.79 6.15 8.79
N HIS A 145 -8.06 5.74 8.63
CA HIS A 145 -9.13 6.64 8.16
C HIS A 145 -9.20 8.00 8.86
N PRO A 146 -9.14 8.09 10.21
CA PRO A 146 -9.22 9.37 10.91
C PRO A 146 -7.99 10.27 10.70
N TYR A 147 -6.85 9.71 10.31
CA TYR A 147 -5.60 10.46 10.07
C TYR A 147 -5.50 11.03 8.65
N MET A 148 -6.36 10.62 7.72
CA MET A 148 -6.24 10.99 6.30
C MET A 148 -6.85 12.35 5.99
N ALA A 149 -6.11 13.17 5.24
CA ALA A 149 -6.55 14.47 4.74
C ALA A 149 -6.88 14.44 3.24
N ALA A 150 -7.52 15.51 2.76
CA ALA A 150 -7.85 15.66 1.34
C ALA A 150 -6.60 15.61 0.44
N GLY A 151 -6.68 14.85 -0.63
CA GLY A 151 -5.60 14.65 -1.59
C GLY A 151 -4.68 13.48 -1.28
N GLU A 152 -4.68 12.95 -0.06
CA GLU A 152 -3.85 11.86 0.39
C GLU A 152 -4.36 10.49 -0.01
N TYR A 153 -3.51 9.46 0.14
CA TYR A 153 -3.83 8.12 -0.31
C TYR A 153 -3.56 7.08 0.77
N ILE A 154 -4.47 6.10 0.83
CA ILE A 154 -4.19 4.77 1.39
C ILE A 154 -4.14 3.79 0.22
N ILE A 155 -3.06 3.02 0.12
CA ILE A 155 -2.92 1.94 -0.84
C ILE A 155 -3.12 0.63 -0.08
N ILE A 156 -4.02 -0.21 -0.57
CA ILE A 156 -4.19 -1.59 -0.11
C ILE A 156 -3.63 -2.49 -1.19
N GLU A 157 -2.53 -3.15 -0.88
CA GLU A 157 -1.85 -4.05 -1.81
C GLU A 157 -2.55 -5.41 -1.94
N ASP A 158 -2.05 -6.21 -2.85
CA ASP A 158 -2.43 -7.61 -3.10
C ASP A 158 -3.92 -7.91 -3.30
N GLY A 159 -4.69 -6.93 -3.77
CA GLY A 159 -6.04 -7.18 -4.24
C GLY A 159 -6.13 -8.20 -5.38
N ILE A 160 -4.98 -8.51 -6.03
CA ILE A 160 -4.84 -9.48 -7.13
C ILE A 160 -4.89 -10.94 -6.67
N VAL A 161 -4.77 -11.24 -5.37
CA VAL A 161 -4.73 -12.61 -4.81
C VAL A 161 -5.89 -13.51 -5.27
N HIS A 162 -7.05 -12.90 -5.55
CA HIS A 162 -8.18 -13.65 -6.08
C HIS A 162 -7.91 -14.17 -7.51
N GLU A 163 -7.38 -13.31 -8.39
CA GLU A 163 -7.05 -13.63 -9.77
C GLU A 163 -5.88 -14.62 -9.86
N LEU A 164 -4.95 -14.57 -8.92
CA LEU A 164 -3.87 -15.54 -8.75
C LEU A 164 -4.37 -16.91 -8.24
N GLY A 165 -5.63 -17.00 -7.80
CA GLY A 165 -6.22 -18.22 -7.32
C GLY A 165 -5.95 -18.56 -5.85
N HIS A 166 -5.44 -17.61 -5.08
CA HIS A 166 -5.18 -17.72 -3.64
C HIS A 166 -6.48 -17.70 -2.83
N LYS A 167 -7.17 -18.85 -2.78
CA LYS A 167 -8.49 -18.99 -2.13
C LYS A 167 -8.46 -18.77 -0.62
N GLU A 168 -7.33 -18.99 0.02
CA GLU A 168 -7.07 -18.79 1.45
C GLU A 168 -7.36 -17.35 1.91
N TYR A 169 -7.07 -16.37 1.09
CA TYR A 169 -7.34 -14.95 1.38
C TYR A 169 -8.81 -14.54 1.18
N LYS A 170 -9.63 -15.39 0.52
CA LYS A 170 -11.07 -15.13 0.28
C LYS A 170 -11.34 -13.74 -0.30
N ASP A 171 -10.47 -13.25 -1.20
CA ASP A 171 -10.53 -11.89 -1.76
C ASP A 171 -10.53 -10.79 -0.68
N GLY A 172 -9.74 -11.00 0.36
CA GLY A 172 -9.69 -10.16 1.57
C GLY A 172 -9.54 -8.68 1.30
N PRO A 173 -8.47 -8.24 0.57
CA PRO A 173 -8.23 -6.83 0.30
C PRO A 173 -9.41 -6.16 -0.41
N ASN A 174 -9.92 -6.72 -1.51
CA ASN A 174 -11.03 -6.14 -2.26
C ASN A 174 -12.34 -6.08 -1.45
N ARG A 175 -12.59 -7.07 -0.58
CA ARG A 175 -13.75 -7.07 0.32
C ARG A 175 -13.64 -5.97 1.37
N ALA A 176 -12.45 -5.76 1.94
CA ALA A 176 -12.19 -4.69 2.90
C ALA A 176 -12.37 -3.31 2.24
N ILE A 177 -11.81 -3.10 1.05
CA ILE A 177 -12.00 -1.89 0.24
C ILE A 177 -13.48 -1.63 -0.04
N ALA A 178 -14.23 -2.65 -0.50
CA ALA A 178 -15.66 -2.51 -0.78
C ALA A 178 -16.46 -2.07 0.44
N ARG A 179 -16.17 -2.65 1.63
CA ARG A 179 -16.79 -2.27 2.90
C ARG A 179 -16.42 -0.84 3.30
N HIS A 180 -15.15 -0.48 3.20
CA HIS A 180 -14.67 0.87 3.53
C HIS A 180 -15.36 1.93 2.65
N LEU A 181 -15.40 1.71 1.34
CA LEU A 181 -16.08 2.61 0.40
C LEU A 181 -17.59 2.68 0.60
N LYS A 182 -18.22 1.59 1.07
CA LYS A 182 -19.65 1.62 1.46
C LYS A 182 -19.88 2.56 2.65
N LYS A 183 -18.98 2.55 3.62
CA LYS A 183 -19.07 3.37 4.85
C LYS A 183 -18.61 4.81 4.59
N TYR A 184 -17.51 5.01 3.88
CA TYR A 184 -16.79 6.28 3.77
C TYR A 184 -16.70 6.84 2.34
N GLY A 185 -17.50 6.36 1.40
CA GLY A 185 -17.39 6.75 -0.02
C GLY A 185 -17.74 8.22 -0.33
N LYS A 186 -18.16 9.01 0.67
CA LYS A 186 -18.22 10.48 0.55
C LYS A 186 -16.84 11.10 0.79
N ALA A 187 -16.06 10.53 1.71
CA ALA A 187 -14.73 11.02 2.09
C ALA A 187 -13.61 10.49 1.19
N CYS A 188 -13.77 9.33 0.57
CA CYS A 188 -12.72 8.73 -0.26
C CYS A 188 -13.28 7.99 -1.49
N LYS A 189 -12.40 7.72 -2.45
CA LYS A 189 -12.73 6.97 -3.68
C LYS A 189 -11.52 6.15 -4.14
N VAL A 190 -11.79 5.09 -4.94
CA VAL A 190 -10.73 4.46 -5.74
C VAL A 190 -10.27 5.43 -6.82
N ASP A 191 -8.97 5.64 -6.92
CA ASP A 191 -8.35 6.36 -8.02
C ASP A 191 -8.19 5.42 -9.21
N ARG A 192 -9.12 5.52 -10.16
CA ARG A 192 -9.13 4.66 -11.34
C ARG A 192 -8.04 5.00 -12.34
N GLU A 193 -7.54 6.22 -12.36
CA GLU A 193 -6.43 6.60 -13.23
C GLU A 193 -5.18 5.80 -12.87
N LEU A 194 -4.90 5.63 -11.57
CA LEU A 194 -3.78 4.82 -11.10
C LEU A 194 -4.04 3.31 -11.27
N CYS A 195 -5.20 2.81 -10.81
CA CYS A 195 -5.52 1.39 -10.92
C CYS A 195 -5.52 0.87 -12.36
N ASP A 196 -5.91 1.70 -13.31
CA ASP A 196 -6.08 1.34 -14.73
C ASP A 196 -4.97 1.91 -15.64
N TYR A 197 -3.87 2.43 -15.08
CA TYR A 197 -2.84 3.16 -15.83
C TYR A 197 -2.24 2.34 -16.98
N PHE A 198 -1.95 1.07 -16.75
CA PHE A 198 -1.45 0.14 -17.75
C PHE A 198 -2.54 -0.75 -18.38
N GLY A 199 -3.77 -0.60 -17.92
CA GLY A 199 -4.93 -1.42 -18.30
C GLY A 199 -5.79 -1.70 -17.07
N GLN A 200 -7.02 -2.17 -17.27
CA GLN A 200 -7.97 -2.33 -16.16
C GLN A 200 -7.39 -3.21 -15.03
N ASN A 201 -7.06 -2.56 -13.91
CA ASN A 201 -6.43 -3.18 -12.74
C ASN A 201 -5.16 -4.00 -13.11
N PHE A 202 -4.29 -3.44 -13.98
CA PHE A 202 -2.96 -3.99 -14.24
C PHE A 202 -1.99 -3.56 -13.14
N THR A 203 -2.33 -3.95 -11.92
CA THR A 203 -1.65 -3.66 -10.66
C THR A 203 -1.94 -4.79 -9.70
N TRP A 204 -1.04 -5.12 -8.76
CA TRP A 204 -1.33 -6.04 -7.66
C TRP A 204 -2.23 -5.39 -6.61
N ALA A 205 -2.16 -4.06 -6.44
CA ALA A 205 -3.10 -3.28 -5.64
C ALA A 205 -4.43 -3.05 -6.38
N THR A 206 -5.11 -4.13 -6.85
CA THR A 206 -6.36 -4.01 -7.60
C THR A 206 -7.42 -3.26 -6.80
N ASN A 207 -7.96 -2.18 -7.35
CA ASN A 207 -8.85 -1.24 -6.67
C ASN A 207 -8.24 -0.56 -5.42
N GLY A 208 -6.95 -0.80 -5.11
CA GLY A 208 -6.33 -0.48 -3.84
C GLY A 208 -5.89 0.97 -3.68
N TYR A 209 -5.72 1.74 -4.76
CA TYR A 209 -5.34 3.16 -4.68
C TYR A 209 -6.53 4.01 -4.24
N ILE A 210 -6.66 4.24 -2.93
CA ILE A 210 -7.80 4.96 -2.32
C ILE A 210 -7.40 6.40 -2.03
N ARG A 211 -7.96 7.36 -2.79
CA ARG A 211 -7.75 8.79 -2.61
C ARG A 211 -8.78 9.41 -1.69
N TYR A 212 -8.33 10.17 -0.71
CA TYR A 212 -9.20 10.97 0.16
C TYR A 212 -9.57 12.30 -0.49
N ARG A 213 -10.75 12.84 -0.14
CA ARG A 213 -11.33 14.06 -0.73
C ARG A 213 -11.59 15.14 0.30
N LYS A 214 -11.74 14.75 1.56
CA LYS A 214 -11.98 15.60 2.72
C LYS A 214 -11.29 14.99 3.93
#